data_775879f5b20c850c7eadaf3cbd7976a2
#
_entry.id   775879f5b20c850c7eadaf3cbd7976a2
#
_cell.length_a   1.000
_cell.length_b   1.000
_cell.length_c   1.000
_cell.angle_alpha   90.00
_cell.angle_beta   90.00
_cell.angle_gamma   90.00
#
_symmetry.space_group_name_H-M   'P 1'
#
loop_
_entity.id
_entity.type
_entity.pdbx_description
1 polymer ?
#
loop_
_entity_poly.entity_id
_entity_poly.type
_entity_poly.pdbx_seq_one_letter_code
_entity_poly.pdbx_strand_id
1 'polypeptide(L)'
;MTGFLQIDKLSKAYVPAKPVFADVSFTIDKGEFVCVIGHSGCGKTTILNVLAGLDTATSGNVIMDGKEVVGPSLERGVVFQSHALMPWLTVRKNIAFAVESRWPGWKAAQVNAHVEKYVALVGLSAAIDKKPSQLSGGMKQRVGIARAFAIQPKMLLLDEPFGALDALTRGTIQDELMTIVHQTHQTVFMITHDVDEAILLADRILLMSNGSDTDKGYVPGGIAEVVVNPLPRDRTRAGLHHLDGYYDLRNHIVDFLVSRAKAH
;
A
#
# COMPACT_ATOMS: atom_id res chain seq x y z
N MET A 1 5.64 0.30 22.89
CA MET A 1 4.70 -0.14 21.84
C MET A 1 5.19 -1.48 21.33
N THR A 2 4.34 -2.48 21.26
CA THR A 2 4.70 -3.82 20.74
C THR A 2 3.84 -4.05 19.50
N GLY A 3 4.40 -3.92 18.30
CA GLY A 3 3.74 -4.17 17.03
C GLY A 3 4.74 -4.75 16.04
N PHE A 4 4.29 -5.37 14.95
CA PHE A 4 5.15 -5.89 13.88
C PHE A 4 5.90 -4.75 13.17
N LEU A 5 5.19 -3.66 12.85
CA LEU A 5 5.78 -2.39 12.40
C LEU A 5 5.54 -1.34 13.46
N GLN A 6 6.57 -0.59 13.80
CA GLN A 6 6.53 0.50 14.77
C GLN A 6 7.11 1.75 14.14
N ILE A 7 6.35 2.81 14.14
CA ILE A 7 6.76 4.15 13.72
C ILE A 7 6.74 5.02 14.95
N ASP A 8 7.87 5.63 15.28
CA ASP A 8 8.01 6.49 16.45
C ASP A 8 8.52 7.87 16.05
N LYS A 9 7.69 8.89 16.28
CA LYS A 9 7.97 10.32 16.05
C LYS A 9 8.59 10.61 14.68
N LEU A 10 8.09 9.91 13.65
CA LEU A 10 8.58 10.04 12.30
C LEU A 10 8.27 11.43 11.75
N SER A 11 9.29 12.12 11.25
CA SER A 11 9.15 13.42 10.61
C SER A 11 9.91 13.45 9.29
N LYS A 12 9.36 14.16 8.31
CA LYS A 12 10.01 14.36 7.01
C LYS A 12 9.87 15.78 6.52
N ALA A 13 11.01 16.39 6.21
CA ALA A 13 11.10 17.70 5.59
C ALA A 13 12.04 17.64 4.38
N TYR A 14 11.59 18.09 3.22
CA TYR A 14 12.46 18.37 2.08
C TYR A 14 12.98 19.81 2.13
N VAL A 15 12.22 20.70 2.78
CA VAL A 15 12.60 22.07 3.11
C VAL A 15 12.48 22.23 4.62
N PRO A 16 13.54 22.60 5.35
CA PRO A 16 13.54 22.63 6.81
C PRO A 16 12.40 23.43 7.46
N ALA A 17 11.98 24.54 6.81
CA ALA A 17 10.92 25.41 7.33
C ALA A 17 9.49 24.84 7.15
N LYS A 18 9.30 23.82 6.28
CA LYS A 18 7.99 23.27 5.94
C LYS A 18 8.05 21.73 5.90
N PRO A 19 8.04 21.05 7.05
CA PRO A 19 7.95 19.59 7.08
C PRO A 19 6.68 19.10 6.38
N VAL A 20 6.79 18.03 5.59
CA VAL A 20 5.64 17.38 4.96
C VAL A 20 4.73 16.81 6.03
N PHE A 21 5.34 16.14 7.01
CA PHE A 21 4.68 15.67 8.23
C PHE A 21 5.67 15.68 9.41
N ALA A 22 5.16 15.75 10.62
CA ALA A 22 5.96 15.71 11.84
C ALA A 22 5.31 14.85 12.93
N ASP A 23 6.17 14.25 13.77
CA ASP A 23 5.82 13.48 14.97
C ASP A 23 4.78 12.35 14.75
N VAL A 24 4.79 11.76 13.55
CA VAL A 24 3.90 10.66 13.21
C VAL A 24 4.31 9.41 13.97
N SER A 25 3.37 8.86 14.78
CA SER A 25 3.59 7.64 15.56
C SER A 25 2.38 6.72 15.44
N PHE A 26 2.61 5.48 15.02
CA PHE A 26 1.63 4.40 15.02
C PHE A 26 2.30 3.04 14.94
N THR A 27 1.53 1.99 15.15
CA THR A 27 1.99 0.60 15.03
C THR A 27 1.09 -0.16 14.07
N ILE A 28 1.61 -1.21 13.44
CA ILE A 28 0.83 -2.18 12.66
C ILE A 28 1.15 -3.55 13.22
N ASP A 29 0.11 -4.33 13.51
CA ASP A 29 0.26 -5.69 13.98
C ASP A 29 0.50 -6.67 12.83
N LYS A 30 1.07 -7.82 13.13
CA LYS A 30 1.32 -8.85 12.12
C LYS A 30 0.00 -9.36 11.54
N GLY A 31 -0.10 -9.37 10.22
CA GLY A 31 -1.33 -9.78 9.51
C GLY A 31 -2.44 -8.73 9.51
N GLU A 32 -2.15 -7.51 9.94
CA GLU A 32 -3.10 -6.41 9.91
C GLU A 32 -3.06 -5.70 8.54
N PHE A 33 -4.21 -5.28 8.06
CA PHE A 33 -4.38 -4.46 6.87
C PHE A 33 -4.71 -3.02 7.28
N VAL A 34 -3.78 -2.10 7.04
CA VAL A 34 -3.94 -0.68 7.36
C VAL A 34 -4.01 0.14 6.09
N CYS A 35 -5.06 0.96 5.94
CA CYS A 35 -5.17 1.95 4.87
C CYS A 35 -4.85 3.35 5.37
N VAL A 36 -4.26 4.17 4.50
CA VAL A 36 -4.06 5.60 4.73
C VAL A 36 -4.87 6.38 3.71
N ILE A 37 -5.71 7.28 4.21
CA ILE A 37 -6.51 8.21 3.40
C ILE A 37 -6.15 9.64 3.80
N GLY A 38 -6.16 10.54 2.84
CA GLY A 38 -5.93 11.97 3.03
C GLY A 38 -5.83 12.69 1.69
N HIS A 39 -5.87 14.01 1.72
CA HIS A 39 -5.76 14.82 0.53
C HIS A 39 -4.43 14.65 -0.21
N SER A 40 -4.40 15.04 -1.46
CA SER A 40 -3.15 15.11 -2.23
C SER A 40 -2.14 16.03 -1.54
N GLY A 41 -0.88 15.62 -1.49
CA GLY A 41 0.19 16.40 -0.86
C GLY A 41 0.37 16.22 0.65
N CYS A 42 -0.52 15.50 1.38
CA CYS A 42 -0.35 15.32 2.83
C CYS A 42 0.81 14.37 3.23
N GLY A 43 1.52 13.78 2.27
CA GLY A 43 2.71 12.98 2.56
C GLY A 43 2.51 11.47 2.62
N LYS A 44 1.37 10.92 2.15
CA LYS A 44 1.10 9.47 2.15
C LYS A 44 2.19 8.66 1.43
N THR A 45 2.48 9.01 0.19
CA THR A 45 3.56 8.35 -0.59
C THR A 45 4.93 8.56 0.05
N THR A 46 5.16 9.72 0.71
CA THR A 46 6.41 9.98 1.44
C THR A 46 6.56 9.02 2.63
N ILE A 47 5.49 8.81 3.44
CA ILE A 47 5.52 7.82 4.52
C ILE A 47 5.79 6.43 3.93
N LEU A 48 5.07 6.02 2.89
CA LEU A 48 5.26 4.72 2.25
C LEU A 48 6.71 4.54 1.77
N ASN A 49 7.32 5.55 1.16
CA ASN A 49 8.71 5.49 0.71
C ASN A 49 9.69 5.33 1.87
N VAL A 50 9.44 5.97 3.02
CA VAL A 50 10.25 5.77 4.23
C VAL A 50 10.07 4.36 4.76
N LEU A 51 8.84 3.83 4.82
CA LEU A 51 8.58 2.44 5.21
C LEU A 51 9.22 1.43 4.25
N ALA A 52 9.28 1.74 2.96
CA ALA A 52 9.97 0.92 1.96
C ALA A 52 11.50 0.97 2.09
N GLY A 53 12.04 1.98 2.78
CA GLY A 53 13.46 2.29 2.84
C GLY A 53 13.98 2.95 1.57
N LEU A 54 13.09 3.51 0.74
CA LEU A 54 13.42 4.23 -0.50
C LEU A 54 13.70 5.71 -0.25
N ASP A 55 13.28 6.22 0.91
CA ASP A 55 13.58 7.56 1.39
C ASP A 55 13.94 7.50 2.88
N THR A 56 14.69 8.49 3.36
CA THR A 56 15.11 8.60 4.76
C THR A 56 14.26 9.60 5.51
N ALA A 57 13.88 9.29 6.74
CA ALA A 57 13.22 10.24 7.63
C ALA A 57 14.18 11.40 7.98
N THR A 58 13.64 12.57 8.27
CA THR A 58 14.41 13.68 8.85
C THR A 58 14.69 13.43 10.33
N SER A 59 13.71 12.83 11.04
CA SER A 59 13.85 12.36 12.42
C SER A 59 12.83 11.26 12.71
N GLY A 60 13.00 10.59 13.85
CA GLY A 60 12.19 9.44 14.23
C GLY A 60 12.70 8.14 13.63
N ASN A 61 12.07 7.03 14.02
CA ASN A 61 12.53 5.69 13.66
C ASN A 61 11.38 4.84 13.12
N VAL A 62 11.74 3.91 12.23
CA VAL A 62 10.85 2.85 11.75
C VAL A 62 11.48 1.51 12.08
N ILE A 63 10.76 0.67 12.84
CA ILE A 63 11.20 -0.67 13.22
C ILE A 63 10.20 -1.68 12.66
N MET A 64 10.67 -2.66 11.90
CA MET A 64 9.86 -3.75 11.37
C MET A 64 10.44 -5.10 11.82
N ASP A 65 9.60 -5.93 12.44
CA ASP A 65 9.99 -7.25 12.95
C ASP A 65 11.26 -7.17 13.83
N GLY A 66 11.31 -6.15 14.72
CA GLY A 66 12.42 -5.91 15.65
C GLY A 66 13.69 -5.32 15.02
N LYS A 67 13.69 -4.96 13.74
CA LYS A 67 14.83 -4.38 13.03
C LYS A 67 14.52 -3.00 12.49
N GLU A 68 15.47 -2.09 12.63
CA GLU A 68 15.34 -0.75 12.05
C GLU A 68 15.35 -0.80 10.52
N VAL A 69 14.49 0.01 9.92
CA VAL A 69 14.40 0.18 8.46
C VAL A 69 15.40 1.24 8.03
N VAL A 70 16.56 0.81 7.56
CA VAL A 70 17.65 1.71 7.11
C VAL A 70 17.78 1.81 5.59
N GLY A 71 17.09 0.96 4.83
CA GLY A 71 17.16 0.95 3.36
C GLY A 71 16.21 -0.09 2.73
N PRO A 72 16.21 -0.23 1.39
CA PRO A 72 15.37 -1.18 0.68
C PRO A 72 15.67 -2.63 1.08
N SER A 73 14.64 -3.47 1.10
CA SER A 73 14.78 -4.89 1.46
C SER A 73 13.72 -5.74 0.76
N LEU A 74 14.05 -6.97 0.39
CA LEU A 74 13.11 -7.94 -0.16
C LEU A 74 12.11 -8.49 0.88
N GLU A 75 12.22 -8.08 2.14
CA GLU A 75 11.19 -8.35 3.15
C GLU A 75 9.97 -7.42 3.03
N ARG A 76 10.07 -6.38 2.19
CA ARG A 76 8.99 -5.44 1.87
C ARG A 76 8.71 -5.48 0.37
N GLY A 77 7.51 -5.91 -0.01
CA GLY A 77 7.02 -5.85 -1.39
C GLY A 77 6.35 -4.49 -1.64
N VAL A 78 6.73 -3.80 -2.71
CA VAL A 78 6.16 -2.49 -3.05
C VAL A 78 5.43 -2.56 -4.37
N VAL A 79 4.18 -2.07 -4.37
CA VAL A 79 3.39 -1.82 -5.58
C VAL A 79 3.26 -0.31 -5.76
N PHE A 80 3.86 0.23 -6.81
CA PHE A 80 3.86 1.66 -7.11
C PHE A 80 2.65 2.05 -7.96
N GLN A 81 2.18 3.26 -7.81
CA GLN A 81 1.14 3.87 -8.63
C GLN A 81 1.51 3.85 -10.13
N SER A 82 2.78 4.08 -10.46
CA SER A 82 3.31 4.10 -11.84
C SER A 82 3.65 2.73 -12.42
N HIS A 83 3.23 1.63 -11.79
CA HIS A 83 3.53 0.22 -12.12
C HIS A 83 5.02 -0.17 -12.03
N ALA A 84 5.95 0.73 -12.29
CA ALA A 84 7.41 0.56 -12.21
C ALA A 84 7.92 -0.76 -12.87
N LEU A 85 7.39 -1.08 -14.07
CA LEU A 85 7.82 -2.25 -14.83
C LEU A 85 9.04 -1.91 -15.69
N MET A 86 9.94 -2.89 -15.85
CA MET A 86 11.05 -2.80 -16.76
C MET A 86 10.53 -2.96 -18.21
N PRO A 87 10.56 -1.91 -19.06
CA PRO A 87 9.86 -1.91 -20.34
C PRO A 87 10.48 -2.88 -21.37
N TRP A 88 11.72 -3.25 -21.20
CA TRP A 88 12.44 -4.21 -22.07
C TRP A 88 12.21 -5.68 -21.69
N LEU A 89 11.67 -5.96 -20.50
CA LEU A 89 11.38 -7.31 -20.01
C LEU A 89 9.93 -7.71 -20.28
N THR A 90 9.69 -9.00 -20.52
CA THR A 90 8.33 -9.56 -20.56
C THR A 90 7.70 -9.62 -19.18
N VAL A 91 6.40 -9.95 -19.07
CA VAL A 91 5.73 -10.21 -17.80
C VAL A 91 6.51 -11.25 -16.99
N ARG A 92 6.81 -12.41 -17.59
CA ARG A 92 7.63 -13.47 -16.98
C ARG A 92 8.93 -12.91 -16.41
N LYS A 93 9.69 -12.18 -17.21
CA LYS A 93 11.00 -11.67 -16.81
C LYS A 93 10.93 -10.55 -15.77
N ASN A 94 9.89 -9.72 -15.78
CA ASN A 94 9.67 -8.71 -14.75
C ASN A 94 9.47 -9.35 -13.36
N ILE A 95 8.76 -10.46 -13.29
CA ILE A 95 8.53 -11.19 -12.03
C ILE A 95 9.75 -12.04 -11.69
N ALA A 96 10.33 -12.75 -12.68
CA ALA A 96 11.53 -13.58 -12.48
C ALA A 96 12.69 -12.79 -11.88
N PHE A 97 12.91 -11.54 -12.33
CA PHE A 97 13.95 -10.67 -11.80
C PHE A 97 13.84 -10.49 -10.28
N ALA A 98 12.64 -10.30 -9.76
CA ALA A 98 12.42 -10.17 -8.32
C ALA A 98 12.62 -11.51 -7.59
N VAL A 99 12.13 -12.60 -8.18
CA VAL A 99 12.26 -13.96 -7.62
C VAL A 99 13.73 -14.39 -7.55
N GLU A 100 14.50 -14.17 -8.62
CA GLU A 100 15.93 -14.47 -8.67
C GLU A 100 16.73 -13.62 -7.67
N SER A 101 16.35 -12.36 -7.46
CA SER A 101 16.94 -11.52 -6.41
C SER A 101 16.65 -12.03 -5.01
N ARG A 102 15.47 -12.62 -4.79
CA ARG A 102 15.09 -13.18 -3.49
C ARG A 102 15.76 -14.52 -3.21
N TRP A 103 15.88 -15.37 -4.24
CA TRP A 103 16.46 -16.72 -4.14
C TRP A 103 17.52 -16.95 -5.22
N PRO A 104 18.72 -16.35 -5.08
CA PRO A 104 19.77 -16.42 -6.11
C PRO A 104 20.29 -17.84 -6.37
N GLY A 105 20.02 -18.78 -5.46
CA GLY A 105 20.40 -20.18 -5.62
C GLY A 105 19.36 -21.06 -6.34
N TRP A 106 18.21 -20.52 -6.73
CA TRP A 106 17.19 -21.32 -7.42
C TRP A 106 17.57 -21.61 -8.86
N LYS A 107 17.26 -22.84 -9.30
CA LYS A 107 17.42 -23.24 -10.71
C LYS A 107 16.30 -22.58 -11.57
N ALA A 108 16.57 -22.38 -12.84
CA ALA A 108 15.62 -21.78 -13.79
C ALA A 108 14.23 -22.45 -13.77
N ALA A 109 14.18 -23.77 -13.61
CA ALA A 109 12.90 -24.50 -13.52
C ALA A 109 12.08 -24.11 -12.28
N GLN A 110 12.75 -23.87 -11.13
CA GLN A 110 12.09 -23.45 -9.89
C GLN A 110 11.57 -22.00 -10.02
N VAL A 111 12.39 -21.10 -10.57
CA VAL A 111 12.01 -19.72 -10.85
C VAL A 111 10.79 -19.68 -11.79
N ASN A 112 10.83 -20.44 -12.89
CA ASN A 112 9.74 -20.46 -13.88
C ASN A 112 8.43 -20.97 -13.25
N ALA A 113 8.45 -22.08 -12.54
CA ALA A 113 7.25 -22.63 -11.88
C ALA A 113 6.66 -21.63 -10.86
N HIS A 114 7.52 -20.95 -10.11
CA HIS A 114 7.10 -19.94 -9.14
C HIS A 114 6.50 -18.71 -9.83
N VAL A 115 7.12 -18.22 -10.88
CA VAL A 115 6.61 -17.09 -11.68
C VAL A 115 5.25 -17.42 -12.29
N GLU A 116 5.10 -18.61 -12.90
CA GLU A 116 3.84 -19.07 -13.50
C GLU A 116 2.71 -19.12 -12.48
N LYS A 117 2.99 -19.55 -11.24
CA LYS A 117 2.02 -19.52 -10.14
C LYS A 117 1.47 -18.11 -9.91
N TYR A 118 2.34 -17.09 -9.78
CA TYR A 118 1.91 -15.72 -9.50
C TYR A 118 1.31 -15.02 -10.72
N VAL A 119 1.74 -15.37 -11.93
CA VAL A 119 1.10 -14.89 -13.18
C VAL A 119 -0.31 -15.44 -13.32
N ALA A 120 -0.53 -16.73 -13.01
CA ALA A 120 -1.85 -17.33 -13.00
C ALA A 120 -2.77 -16.71 -11.95
N LEU A 121 -2.21 -16.42 -10.76
CA LEU A 121 -2.93 -15.80 -9.64
C LEU A 121 -3.57 -14.46 -10.01
N VAL A 122 -2.91 -13.67 -10.86
CA VAL A 122 -3.42 -12.37 -11.34
C VAL A 122 -4.06 -12.46 -12.74
N GLY A 123 -4.38 -13.66 -13.23
CA GLY A 123 -5.10 -13.86 -14.49
C GLY A 123 -4.31 -13.43 -15.74
N LEU A 124 -2.97 -13.49 -15.72
CA LEU A 124 -2.12 -13.04 -16.83
C LEU A 124 -1.42 -14.16 -17.59
N SER A 125 -1.81 -15.42 -17.44
CA SER A 125 -1.16 -16.57 -18.10
C SER A 125 -1.06 -16.41 -19.62
N ALA A 126 -2.11 -15.93 -20.28
CA ALA A 126 -2.11 -15.70 -21.74
C ALA A 126 -1.23 -14.53 -22.20
N ALA A 127 -0.74 -13.71 -21.26
CA ALA A 127 0.09 -12.53 -21.54
C ALA A 127 1.51 -12.66 -20.99
N ILE A 128 1.90 -13.82 -20.49
CA ILE A 128 3.14 -14.05 -19.75
C ILE A 128 4.41 -13.65 -20.52
N ASP A 129 4.40 -13.80 -21.85
CA ASP A 129 5.54 -13.46 -22.71
C ASP A 129 5.41 -12.09 -23.38
N LYS A 130 4.36 -11.31 -23.08
CA LYS A 130 4.19 -9.94 -23.57
C LYS A 130 5.08 -8.96 -22.81
N LYS A 131 5.50 -7.88 -23.51
CA LYS A 131 6.19 -6.73 -22.89
C LYS A 131 5.20 -5.69 -22.38
N PRO A 132 5.59 -4.79 -21.45
CA PRO A 132 4.72 -3.73 -20.92
C PRO A 132 4.06 -2.86 -22.01
N SER A 133 4.72 -2.62 -23.14
CA SER A 133 4.14 -1.88 -24.27
C SER A 133 2.92 -2.55 -24.91
N GLN A 134 2.73 -3.84 -24.69
CA GLN A 134 1.66 -4.66 -25.26
C GLN A 134 0.53 -4.92 -24.23
N LEU A 135 0.61 -4.29 -23.04
CA LEU A 135 -0.32 -4.49 -21.93
C LEU A 135 -1.18 -3.24 -21.71
N SER A 136 -2.45 -3.45 -21.32
CA SER A 136 -3.29 -2.37 -20.79
C SER A 136 -2.76 -1.86 -19.44
N GLY A 137 -3.23 -0.70 -18.99
CA GLY A 137 -2.88 -0.16 -17.66
C GLY A 137 -3.18 -1.15 -16.54
N GLY A 138 -4.37 -1.76 -16.55
CA GLY A 138 -4.76 -2.77 -15.57
C GLY A 138 -3.88 -4.03 -15.62
N MET A 139 -3.49 -4.49 -16.81
CA MET A 139 -2.55 -5.62 -16.91
C MET A 139 -1.17 -5.28 -16.34
N LYS A 140 -0.67 -4.06 -16.57
CA LYS A 140 0.59 -3.59 -15.98
C LYS A 140 0.52 -3.58 -14.46
N GLN A 141 -0.61 -3.13 -13.90
CA GLN A 141 -0.83 -3.11 -12.46
C GLN A 141 -0.82 -4.53 -11.88
N ARG A 142 -1.50 -5.48 -12.54
CA ARG A 142 -1.48 -6.90 -12.16
C ARG A 142 -0.06 -7.48 -12.15
N VAL A 143 0.78 -7.12 -13.12
CA VAL A 143 2.20 -7.54 -13.14
C VAL A 143 2.95 -6.97 -11.92
N GLY A 144 2.72 -5.70 -11.58
CA GLY A 144 3.31 -5.07 -10.38
C GLY A 144 2.90 -5.78 -9.09
N ILE A 145 1.62 -6.12 -8.96
CA ILE A 145 1.07 -6.89 -7.83
C ILE A 145 1.72 -8.28 -7.78
N ALA A 146 1.69 -9.03 -8.89
CA ALA A 146 2.30 -10.36 -8.95
C ALA A 146 3.79 -10.35 -8.58
N ARG A 147 4.55 -9.35 -9.05
CA ARG A 147 5.97 -9.17 -8.72
C ARG A 147 6.19 -8.94 -7.23
N ALA A 148 5.37 -8.09 -6.60
CA ALA A 148 5.47 -7.80 -5.18
C ALA A 148 5.13 -9.01 -4.30
N PHE A 149 4.14 -9.82 -4.70
CA PHE A 149 3.80 -11.04 -3.98
C PHE A 149 4.78 -12.19 -4.23
N ALA A 150 5.37 -12.27 -5.43
CA ALA A 150 6.25 -13.37 -5.81
C ALA A 150 7.51 -13.46 -4.94
N ILE A 151 7.98 -12.38 -4.35
CA ILE A 151 9.11 -12.39 -3.41
C ILE A 151 8.74 -12.86 -2.00
N GLN A 152 7.45 -13.15 -1.74
CA GLN A 152 6.93 -13.55 -0.42
C GLN A 152 7.45 -12.63 0.70
N PRO A 153 7.14 -11.33 0.64
CA PRO A 153 7.63 -10.37 1.61
C PRO A 153 6.93 -10.56 2.95
N LYS A 154 7.49 -10.03 4.02
CA LYS A 154 6.84 -9.96 5.34
C LYS A 154 5.74 -8.89 5.38
N MET A 155 5.89 -7.85 4.56
CA MET A 155 4.95 -6.73 4.47
C MET A 155 4.77 -6.27 3.03
N LEU A 156 3.55 -5.88 2.69
CA LEU A 156 3.19 -5.23 1.42
C LEU A 156 2.94 -3.75 1.64
N LEU A 157 3.51 -2.95 0.76
CA LEU A 157 3.35 -1.50 0.69
C LEU A 157 2.71 -1.17 -0.65
N LEU A 158 1.49 -0.67 -0.65
CA LEU A 158 0.68 -0.48 -1.84
C LEU A 158 0.34 1.01 -2.00
N ASP A 159 0.84 1.64 -3.07
CA ASP A 159 0.56 3.05 -3.37
C ASP A 159 -0.49 3.14 -4.48
N GLU A 160 -1.73 3.41 -4.09
CA GLU A 160 -2.91 3.50 -4.98
C GLU A 160 -3.00 2.33 -5.99
N PRO A 161 -2.97 1.06 -5.51
CA PRO A 161 -2.76 -0.10 -6.36
C PRO A 161 -3.88 -0.35 -7.38
N PHE A 162 -5.04 0.29 -7.20
CA PHE A 162 -6.23 0.08 -8.05
C PHE A 162 -6.65 1.32 -8.83
N GLY A 163 -5.94 2.44 -8.67
CA GLY A 163 -6.32 3.73 -9.26
C GLY A 163 -6.39 3.74 -10.80
N ALA A 164 -5.58 2.94 -11.48
CA ALA A 164 -5.54 2.84 -12.94
C ALA A 164 -6.51 1.77 -13.53
N LEU A 165 -7.36 1.14 -12.69
CA LEU A 165 -8.23 0.05 -13.10
C LEU A 165 -9.65 0.55 -13.37
N ASP A 166 -10.30 -0.01 -14.41
CA ASP A 166 -11.75 0.11 -14.58
C ASP A 166 -12.50 -0.61 -13.44
N ALA A 167 -13.77 -0.26 -13.23
CA ALA A 167 -14.54 -0.71 -12.06
C ALA A 167 -14.66 -2.24 -11.93
N LEU A 168 -14.85 -2.95 -13.06
CA LEU A 168 -14.99 -4.42 -13.05
C LEU A 168 -13.66 -5.09 -12.74
N THR A 169 -12.60 -4.67 -13.43
CA THR A 169 -11.24 -5.17 -13.20
C THR A 169 -10.78 -4.88 -11.77
N ARG A 170 -11.07 -3.68 -11.26
CA ARG A 170 -10.74 -3.28 -9.87
C ARG A 170 -11.36 -4.26 -8.87
N GLY A 171 -12.66 -4.54 -9.00
CA GLY A 171 -13.35 -5.48 -8.12
C GLY A 171 -12.68 -6.84 -8.07
N THR A 172 -12.43 -7.42 -9.23
CA THR A 172 -11.78 -8.74 -9.32
C THR A 172 -10.40 -8.75 -8.66
N ILE A 173 -9.58 -7.71 -8.90
CA ILE A 173 -8.22 -7.65 -8.33
C ILE A 173 -8.24 -7.43 -6.82
N GLN A 174 -9.19 -6.65 -6.30
CA GLN A 174 -9.35 -6.47 -4.86
C GLN A 174 -9.73 -7.79 -4.17
N ASP A 175 -10.67 -8.55 -4.75
CA ASP A 175 -11.08 -9.85 -4.22
C ASP A 175 -9.91 -10.87 -4.26
N GLU A 176 -9.14 -10.88 -5.36
CA GLU A 176 -7.91 -11.69 -5.49
C GLU A 176 -6.88 -11.28 -4.44
N LEU A 177 -6.61 -9.97 -4.28
CA LEU A 177 -5.68 -9.44 -3.28
C LEU A 177 -6.09 -9.89 -1.87
N MET A 178 -7.36 -9.71 -1.50
CA MET A 178 -7.85 -10.10 -0.17
C MET A 178 -7.73 -11.60 0.06
N THR A 179 -8.03 -12.42 -0.95
CA THR A 179 -7.86 -13.86 -0.87
C THR A 179 -6.40 -14.23 -0.54
N ILE A 180 -5.44 -13.60 -1.23
CA ILE A 180 -4.02 -13.85 -0.98
C ILE A 180 -3.60 -13.37 0.40
N VAL A 181 -4.00 -12.15 0.77
CA VAL A 181 -3.67 -11.54 2.08
C VAL A 181 -4.18 -12.41 3.22
N HIS A 182 -5.42 -12.90 3.14
CA HIS A 182 -5.99 -13.78 4.15
C HIS A 182 -5.27 -15.14 4.22
N GLN A 183 -5.00 -15.77 3.07
CA GLN A 183 -4.31 -17.07 3.02
C GLN A 183 -2.87 -17.01 3.54
N THR A 184 -2.19 -15.89 3.33
CA THR A 184 -0.78 -15.72 3.69
C THR A 184 -0.58 -14.98 5.01
N HIS A 185 -1.66 -14.50 5.64
CA HIS A 185 -1.59 -13.60 6.81
C HIS A 185 -0.64 -12.43 6.60
N GLN A 186 -0.70 -11.84 5.39
CA GLN A 186 0.18 -10.77 4.98
C GLN A 186 -0.13 -9.47 5.73
N THR A 187 0.90 -8.82 6.26
CA THR A 187 0.77 -7.45 6.78
C THR A 187 0.76 -6.46 5.62
N VAL A 188 -0.21 -5.55 5.58
CA VAL A 188 -0.40 -4.61 4.46
C VAL A 188 -0.52 -3.17 4.95
N PHE A 189 0.19 -2.28 4.28
CA PHE A 189 0.00 -0.83 4.39
C PHE A 189 -0.34 -0.31 3.00
N MET A 190 -1.53 0.25 2.84
CA MET A 190 -2.05 0.70 1.55
C MET A 190 -2.44 2.17 1.59
N ILE A 191 -2.07 2.89 0.56
CA ILE A 191 -2.56 4.24 0.29
C ILE A 191 -3.70 4.14 -0.70
N THR A 192 -4.82 4.79 -0.41
CA THR A 192 -5.92 4.96 -1.34
C THR A 192 -6.59 6.33 -1.15
N HIS A 193 -7.26 6.81 -2.17
CA HIS A 193 -8.15 7.97 -2.12
C HIS A 193 -9.63 7.56 -2.14
N ASP A 194 -9.92 6.28 -2.27
CA ASP A 194 -11.27 5.73 -2.31
C ASP A 194 -11.67 5.25 -0.90
N VAL A 195 -12.70 5.90 -0.34
CA VAL A 195 -13.20 5.62 1.01
C VAL A 195 -13.80 4.21 1.09
N ASP A 196 -14.57 3.82 0.06
CA ASP A 196 -15.24 2.53 0.05
C ASP A 196 -14.23 1.38 -0.08
N GLU A 197 -13.13 1.62 -0.80
CA GLU A 197 -12.00 0.70 -0.89
C GLU A 197 -11.31 0.50 0.47
N ALA A 198 -11.03 1.58 1.18
CA ALA A 198 -10.42 1.48 2.51
C ALA A 198 -11.35 0.78 3.52
N ILE A 199 -12.65 1.08 3.49
CA ILE A 199 -13.62 0.39 4.34
C ILE A 199 -13.72 -1.09 3.99
N LEU A 200 -13.67 -1.45 2.70
CA LEU A 200 -13.73 -2.84 2.26
C LEU A 200 -12.51 -3.65 2.73
N LEU A 201 -11.32 -3.07 2.65
CA LEU A 201 -10.08 -3.83 2.77
C LEU A 201 -9.43 -3.74 4.17
N ALA A 202 -9.50 -2.57 4.83
CA ALA A 202 -8.69 -2.32 6.01
C ALA A 202 -9.33 -2.77 7.34
N ASP A 203 -8.47 -3.20 8.26
CA ASP A 203 -8.79 -3.36 9.68
C ASP A 203 -8.77 -2.01 10.40
N ARG A 204 -7.84 -1.12 10.02
CA ARG A 204 -7.75 0.27 10.50
C ARG A 204 -7.47 1.23 9.34
N ILE A 205 -8.00 2.44 9.48
CA ILE A 205 -7.85 3.52 8.52
C ILE A 205 -7.19 4.70 9.22
N LEU A 206 -6.05 5.13 8.70
CA LEU A 206 -5.33 6.31 9.16
C LEU A 206 -5.78 7.52 8.34
N LEU A 207 -6.37 8.51 8.99
CA LEU A 207 -6.77 9.75 8.36
C LEU A 207 -5.64 10.77 8.47
N MET A 208 -5.10 11.17 7.32
CA MET A 208 -3.93 12.05 7.25
C MET A 208 -4.33 13.45 6.82
N SER A 209 -3.85 14.47 7.54
CA SER A 209 -4.06 15.88 7.23
C SER A 209 -2.84 16.49 6.54
N ASN A 210 -3.09 17.50 5.70
CA ASN A 210 -2.03 18.35 5.14
C ASN A 210 -1.44 19.26 6.21
N GLY A 211 -0.20 19.71 5.99
CA GLY A 211 0.32 20.88 6.67
C GLY A 211 -0.40 22.15 6.21
N SER A 212 -0.45 23.14 7.07
CA SER A 212 -1.11 24.42 6.80
C SER A 212 -0.33 25.61 7.37
N ASP A 213 -0.35 26.73 6.65
CA ASP A 213 0.12 28.00 7.18
C ASP A 213 -0.97 28.58 8.10
N THR A 214 -0.60 28.97 9.32
CA THR A 214 -1.49 29.59 10.31
C THR A 214 -0.91 30.92 10.78
N ASP A 215 -1.72 31.74 11.46
CA ASP A 215 -1.25 33.00 12.06
C ASP A 215 -0.08 32.80 13.05
N LYS A 216 0.09 31.59 13.57
CA LYS A 216 1.16 31.22 14.52
C LYS A 216 2.35 30.53 13.85
N GLY A 217 2.35 30.40 12.51
CA GLY A 217 3.36 29.73 11.72
C GLY A 217 2.86 28.45 11.05
N TYR A 218 3.77 27.74 10.40
CA TYR A 218 3.45 26.51 9.69
C TYR A 218 3.19 25.33 10.65
N VAL A 219 2.05 24.66 10.47
CA VAL A 219 1.71 23.42 11.17
C VAL A 219 1.91 22.26 10.19
N PRO A 220 2.79 21.29 10.49
CA PRO A 220 3.03 20.14 9.62
C PRO A 220 1.79 19.25 9.45
N GLY A 221 1.73 18.54 8.34
CA GLY A 221 0.79 17.43 8.19
C GLY A 221 1.09 16.29 9.16
N GLY A 222 0.16 15.33 9.25
CA GLY A 222 0.34 14.16 10.09
C GLY A 222 -0.91 13.28 10.15
N ILE A 223 -0.85 12.21 10.96
CA ILE A 223 -2.02 11.39 11.23
C ILE A 223 -2.91 12.14 12.21
N ALA A 224 -4.06 12.57 11.72
CA ALA A 224 -5.03 13.32 12.52
C ALA A 224 -5.94 12.40 13.32
N GLU A 225 -6.25 11.21 12.78
CA GLU A 225 -7.14 10.25 13.41
C GLU A 225 -6.80 8.81 12.98
N VAL A 226 -7.02 7.86 13.88
CA VAL A 226 -6.93 6.43 13.64
C VAL A 226 -8.32 5.83 13.84
N VAL A 227 -8.93 5.39 12.76
CA VAL A 227 -10.27 4.79 12.74
C VAL A 227 -10.15 3.27 12.73
N VAL A 228 -10.65 2.61 13.75
CA VAL A 228 -10.78 1.14 13.76
C VAL A 228 -12.04 0.78 12.96
N ASN A 229 -11.91 -0.12 12.00
CA ASN A 229 -13.04 -0.56 11.20
C ASN A 229 -13.90 -1.54 12.02
N PRO A 230 -15.15 -1.18 12.38
CA PRO A 230 -16.00 -2.02 13.21
C PRO A 230 -16.68 -3.15 12.44
N LEU A 231 -16.58 -3.14 11.09
CA LEU A 231 -17.26 -4.10 10.22
C LEU A 231 -16.57 -5.48 10.26
N PRO A 232 -17.32 -6.57 10.04
CA PRO A 232 -16.76 -7.92 9.98
C PRO A 232 -15.59 -8.03 8.99
N ARG A 233 -14.60 -8.86 9.29
CA ARG A 233 -13.42 -9.05 8.42
C ARG A 233 -13.72 -9.79 7.11
N ASP A 234 -14.75 -10.62 7.10
CA ASP A 234 -15.22 -11.40 5.95
C ASP A 234 -16.20 -10.62 5.03
N ARG A 235 -16.20 -9.29 5.16
CA ARG A 235 -17.03 -8.40 4.34
C ARG A 235 -16.69 -8.53 2.86
N THR A 236 -17.73 -8.52 2.04
CA THR A 236 -17.61 -8.61 0.59
C THR A 236 -18.05 -7.30 -0.05
N ARG A 237 -17.56 -7.02 -1.24
CA ARG A 237 -17.96 -5.83 -2.02
C ARG A 237 -19.48 -5.77 -2.20
N ALA A 238 -20.12 -6.88 -2.56
CA ALA A 238 -21.57 -6.93 -2.80
C ALA A 238 -22.39 -6.71 -1.54
N GLY A 239 -21.89 -7.15 -0.39
CA GLY A 239 -22.56 -7.02 0.91
C GLY A 239 -22.24 -5.74 1.67
N LEU A 240 -21.18 -5.02 1.30
CA LEU A 240 -20.61 -3.93 2.09
C LEU A 240 -21.65 -2.86 2.46
N HIS A 241 -22.47 -2.44 1.50
CA HIS A 241 -23.47 -1.39 1.69
C HIS A 241 -24.68 -1.82 2.54
N HIS A 242 -24.79 -3.11 2.85
CA HIS A 242 -25.87 -3.68 3.68
C HIS A 242 -25.41 -3.96 5.12
N LEU A 243 -24.12 -3.74 5.42
CA LEU A 243 -23.60 -3.92 6.77
C LEU A 243 -23.99 -2.76 7.67
N ASP A 244 -24.47 -3.08 8.87
CA ASP A 244 -24.75 -2.09 9.89
C ASP A 244 -23.47 -1.33 10.25
N GLY A 245 -23.57 0.01 10.35
CA GLY A 245 -22.44 0.89 10.63
C GLY A 245 -21.59 1.28 9.41
N TYR A 246 -21.84 0.69 8.20
CA TYR A 246 -21.10 1.07 7.01
C TYR A 246 -21.23 2.56 6.66
N TYR A 247 -22.47 3.06 6.60
CA TYR A 247 -22.73 4.46 6.26
C TYR A 247 -22.23 5.43 7.33
N ASP A 248 -22.29 5.05 8.60
CA ASP A 248 -21.76 5.88 9.68
C ASP A 248 -20.24 6.03 9.57
N LEU A 249 -19.54 4.91 9.36
CA LEU A 249 -18.09 4.92 9.12
C LEU A 249 -17.70 5.70 7.86
N ARG A 250 -18.43 5.47 6.77
CA ARG A 250 -18.20 6.15 5.50
C ARG A 250 -18.40 7.67 5.63
N ASN A 251 -19.52 8.09 6.23
CA ASN A 251 -19.82 9.50 6.43
C ASN A 251 -18.78 10.16 7.33
N HIS A 252 -18.36 9.52 8.41
CA HIS A 252 -17.31 10.01 9.29
C HIS A 252 -16.00 10.31 8.51
N ILE A 253 -15.54 9.37 7.68
CA ILE A 253 -14.33 9.54 6.87
C ILE A 253 -14.52 10.65 5.82
N VAL A 254 -15.68 10.70 5.15
CA VAL A 254 -15.99 11.73 4.15
C VAL A 254 -16.05 13.12 4.80
N ASP A 255 -16.70 13.25 5.95
CA ASP A 255 -16.80 14.52 6.69
C ASP A 255 -15.42 15.02 7.12
N PHE A 256 -14.53 14.13 7.58
CA PHE A 256 -13.13 14.46 7.85
C PHE A 256 -12.46 15.05 6.60
N LEU A 257 -12.56 14.37 5.45
CA LEU A 257 -11.95 14.83 4.21
C LEU A 257 -12.52 16.18 3.75
N VAL A 258 -13.85 16.36 3.77
CA VAL A 258 -14.50 17.61 3.35
C VAL A 258 -14.15 18.77 4.29
N SER A 259 -14.12 18.55 5.61
CA SER A 259 -13.79 19.59 6.58
C SER A 259 -12.35 20.09 6.42
N ARG A 260 -11.42 19.20 6.10
CA ARG A 260 -10.01 19.54 5.89
C ARG A 260 -9.74 20.16 4.51
N ALA A 261 -10.56 19.86 3.49
CA ALA A 261 -10.47 20.52 2.19
C ALA A 261 -10.83 22.01 2.24
N LYS A 262 -11.71 22.41 3.17
CA LYS A 262 -12.13 23.80 3.35
C LYS A 262 -11.12 24.66 4.14
N ALA A 263 -10.13 24.03 4.76
CA ALA A 263 -9.10 24.71 5.56
C ALA A 263 -7.87 25.13 4.73
N HIS A 264 -7.93 24.94 3.41
CA HIS A 264 -6.94 25.36 2.41
C HIS A 264 -7.62 26.25 1.37
#